data_bf745312c83aa0023db161025d0dc7f7
#
_entry.id   bf745312c83aa0023db161025d0dc7f7
#
_cell.length_a   1.000
_cell.length_b   1.000
_cell.length_c   1.000
_cell.angle_alpha   90.00
_cell.angle_beta   90.00
_cell.angle_gamma   90.00
#
_symmetry.space_group_name_H-M   'P 1'
#
loop_
_entity.id
_entity.type
_entity.pdbx_description
1 polymer ?
#
loop_
_entity_poly.entity_id
_entity_poly.type
_entity_poly.pdbx_seq_one_letter_code
_entity_poly.pdbx_strand_id
1 'polypeptide(L)'
;MSTKSLDGVLTKKAHTREKYTETQLNELAACADNTLGYLYFAKNFFHIQHPVRGKLLFEPYTYQNKLLETYHKHRFNVNMLPRQSGKTTCASSYLLWYAMFHPDQTILIAAHKYTGAQEIMQRIRSVSYTHLTLPTIYSV
;
A
#
# COMPACT_ATOMS: atom_id res chain seq x y z
N MET A 1 -2.40 -7.37 31.88
CA MET A 1 -2.86 -6.54 30.73
C MET A 1 -1.69 -6.29 29.81
N SER A 2 -1.59 -7.06 28.74
CA SER A 2 -0.50 -6.97 27.78
C SER A 2 -0.78 -5.82 26.84
N THR A 3 -0.04 -4.76 26.96
CA THR A 3 0.01 -3.69 25.95
C THR A 3 0.62 -4.26 24.70
N LYS A 4 -0.21 -4.60 23.72
CA LYS A 4 0.25 -4.78 22.34
C LYS A 4 0.85 -3.45 21.91
N SER A 5 2.15 -3.37 21.89
CA SER A 5 2.86 -2.30 21.20
C SER A 5 2.49 -2.40 19.72
N LEU A 6 1.82 -1.39 19.25
CA LEU A 6 1.46 -1.20 17.84
C LEU A 6 2.71 -0.80 17.03
N ASP A 7 3.68 -1.66 16.99
CA ASP A 7 4.86 -1.47 16.15
C ASP A 7 4.65 -2.05 14.75
N GLY A 8 3.52 -1.67 14.15
CA GLY A 8 3.23 -1.97 12.75
C GLY A 8 3.99 -1.07 11.77
N VAL A 9 5.18 -0.62 12.12
CA VAL A 9 6.02 0.17 11.21
C VAL A 9 6.96 -0.79 10.48
N LEU A 10 6.66 -1.06 9.22
CA LEU A 10 7.45 -1.92 8.35
C LEU A 10 8.84 -1.36 8.03
N THR A 11 9.00 -0.05 8.09
CA THR A 11 10.25 0.61 7.77
C THR A 11 10.65 1.61 8.86
N LYS A 12 11.94 1.78 9.06
CA LYS A 12 12.49 2.74 10.01
C LYS A 12 12.58 4.13 9.39
N LYS A 13 12.56 5.15 10.24
CA LYS A 13 12.82 6.52 9.82
C LYS A 13 14.21 6.60 9.17
N ALA A 14 14.34 7.45 8.16
CA ALA A 14 15.63 7.71 7.53
C ALA A 14 16.68 8.06 8.59
N HIS A 15 17.89 7.53 8.44
CA HIS A 15 19.04 7.70 9.35
C HIS A 15 18.91 7.06 10.74
N THR A 16 17.94 6.20 11.01
CA THR A 16 17.91 5.40 12.26
C THR A 16 18.81 4.17 12.14
N ARG A 17 19.69 3.98 13.16
CA ARG A 17 20.64 2.86 13.22
C ARG A 17 20.14 1.65 14.00
N GLU A 18 18.88 1.63 14.38
CA GLU A 18 18.28 0.50 15.09
C GLU A 18 18.16 -0.72 14.19
N LYS A 19 18.45 -1.89 14.73
CA LYS A 19 18.25 -3.17 14.02
C LYS A 19 16.76 -3.52 13.96
N TYR A 20 16.35 -4.16 12.88
CA TYR A 20 15.01 -4.74 12.80
C TYR A 20 14.88 -5.92 13.76
N THR A 21 13.69 -6.07 14.34
CA THR A 21 13.35 -7.27 15.11
C THR A 21 13.10 -8.45 14.18
N GLU A 22 13.22 -9.68 14.67
CA GLU A 22 12.96 -10.88 13.86
C GLU A 22 11.53 -10.90 13.32
N THR A 23 10.56 -10.43 14.10
CA THR A 23 9.17 -10.29 13.66
C THR A 23 9.02 -9.33 12.49
N GLN A 24 9.67 -8.16 12.55
CA GLN A 24 9.68 -7.18 11.46
C GLN A 24 10.35 -7.72 10.19
N LEU A 25 11.43 -8.50 10.35
CA LEU A 25 12.10 -9.13 9.21
C LEU A 25 11.21 -10.18 8.54
N ASN A 26 10.48 -10.98 9.31
CA ASN A 26 9.54 -11.96 8.78
C ASN A 26 8.37 -11.30 8.05
N GLU A 27 7.84 -10.21 8.59
CA GLU A 27 6.79 -9.41 7.94
C GLU A 27 7.28 -8.77 6.64
N LEU A 28 8.49 -8.21 6.64
CA LEU A 28 9.13 -7.67 5.43
C LEU A 28 9.33 -8.76 4.38
N ALA A 29 9.79 -9.95 4.79
CA ALA A 29 9.97 -11.09 3.88
C ALA A 29 8.62 -11.55 3.30
N ALA A 30 7.56 -11.61 4.11
CA ALA A 30 6.22 -11.95 3.65
C ALA A 30 5.66 -10.92 2.66
N CYS A 31 5.93 -9.63 2.87
CA CYS A 31 5.54 -8.57 1.94
C CYS A 31 6.39 -8.57 0.65
N ALA A 32 7.65 -8.96 0.74
CA ALA A 32 8.56 -9.02 -0.40
C ALA A 32 8.34 -10.24 -1.29
N ASP A 33 7.53 -11.21 -0.85
CA ASP A 33 7.17 -12.36 -1.66
C ASP A 33 6.47 -11.93 -2.95
N ASN A 34 7.07 -12.30 -4.07
CA ASN A 34 6.55 -11.93 -5.39
C ASN A 34 5.25 -12.66 -5.77
N THR A 35 4.85 -13.68 -5.05
CA THR A 35 3.63 -14.45 -5.35
C THR A 35 2.39 -13.93 -4.64
N LEU A 36 2.49 -13.63 -3.34
CA LEU A 36 1.37 -13.24 -2.49
C LEU A 36 1.64 -11.99 -1.64
N GLY A 37 2.83 -11.41 -1.74
CA GLY A 37 3.25 -10.27 -0.93
C GLY A 37 2.34 -9.06 -1.08
N TYR A 38 1.82 -8.79 -2.27
CA TYR A 38 0.86 -7.70 -2.52
C TYR A 38 -0.47 -7.89 -1.76
N LEU A 39 -0.96 -9.14 -1.63
CA LEU A 39 -2.16 -9.44 -0.84
C LEU A 39 -1.89 -9.35 0.67
N TYR A 40 -0.75 -9.86 1.09
CA TYR A 40 -0.33 -9.78 2.48
C TYR A 40 -0.17 -8.33 2.94
N PHE A 41 0.50 -7.51 2.13
CA PHE A 41 0.64 -6.09 2.36
C PHE A 41 -0.71 -5.37 2.41
N ALA A 42 -1.59 -5.62 1.45
CA ALA A 42 -2.91 -5.00 1.39
C ALA A 42 -3.74 -5.27 2.66
N LYS A 43 -3.72 -6.49 3.17
CA LYS A 43 -4.51 -6.90 4.34
C LYS A 43 -3.93 -6.44 5.68
N ASN A 44 -2.63 -6.38 5.82
CA ASN A 44 -1.98 -6.16 7.11
C ASN A 44 -1.45 -4.74 7.30
N PHE A 45 -1.12 -4.04 6.21
CA PHE A 45 -0.44 -2.75 6.28
C PHE A 45 -1.16 -1.62 5.57
N PHE A 46 -2.05 -1.90 4.66
CA PHE A 46 -2.77 -0.86 3.94
C PHE A 46 -4.01 -0.41 4.72
N HIS A 47 -4.13 0.90 4.93
CA HIS A 47 -5.25 1.49 5.67
C HIS A 47 -6.11 2.35 4.74
N ILE A 48 -7.40 2.34 5.05
CA ILE A 48 -8.40 3.20 4.40
C ILE A 48 -8.95 4.21 5.41
N GLN A 49 -9.31 5.38 4.91
CA GLN A 49 -9.99 6.40 5.70
C GLN A 49 -11.51 6.18 5.61
N HIS A 50 -12.11 5.79 6.73
CA HIS A 50 -13.56 5.66 6.83
C HIS A 50 -14.15 6.98 7.39
N PRO A 51 -15.25 7.52 6.83
CA PRO A 51 -15.79 8.83 7.24
C PRO A 51 -16.18 8.92 8.72
N VAL A 52 -16.65 7.81 9.31
CA VAL A 52 -17.14 7.76 10.69
C VAL A 52 -16.15 7.07 11.63
N ARG A 53 -15.52 5.98 11.17
CA ARG A 53 -14.65 5.13 12.00
C ARG A 53 -13.17 5.53 11.97
N GLY A 54 -12.82 6.53 11.17
CA GLY A 54 -11.45 6.97 11.00
C GLY A 54 -10.63 5.98 10.17
N LYS A 55 -9.45 5.64 10.66
CA LYS A 55 -8.49 4.80 9.97
C LYS A 55 -8.75 3.32 10.25
N LEU A 56 -9.01 2.55 9.21
CA LEU A 56 -9.27 1.11 9.26
C LEU A 56 -8.30 0.36 8.36
N LEU A 57 -7.96 -0.88 8.75
CA LEU A 57 -7.25 -1.80 7.85
C LEU A 57 -8.11 -2.11 6.63
N PHE A 58 -7.46 -2.25 5.50
CA PHE A 58 -8.12 -2.61 4.26
C PHE A 58 -8.39 -4.12 4.23
N GLU A 59 -9.65 -4.49 4.32
CA GLU A 59 -10.11 -5.86 4.15
C GLU A 59 -10.72 -6.01 2.75
N PRO A 60 -9.96 -6.50 1.77
CA PRO A 60 -10.45 -6.59 0.40
C PRO A 60 -11.51 -7.68 0.25
N TYR A 61 -12.59 -7.34 -0.41
CA TYR A 61 -13.61 -8.30 -0.83
C TYR A 61 -13.06 -9.30 -1.87
N THR A 62 -13.76 -10.41 -2.06
CA THR A 62 -13.33 -11.46 -3.01
C THR A 62 -13.02 -10.93 -4.42
N TYR A 63 -13.86 -10.03 -4.95
CA TYR A 63 -13.63 -9.42 -6.25
C TYR A 63 -12.42 -8.45 -6.26
N GLN A 64 -12.14 -7.80 -5.14
CA GLN A 64 -10.97 -6.93 -4.99
C GLN A 64 -9.67 -7.75 -4.90
N ASN A 65 -9.70 -8.90 -4.24
CA ASN A 65 -8.57 -9.83 -4.26
C ASN A 65 -8.25 -10.28 -5.69
N LYS A 66 -9.30 -10.64 -6.46
CA LYS A 66 -9.16 -10.99 -7.89
C LYS A 66 -8.61 -9.83 -8.72
N LEU A 67 -9.02 -8.60 -8.40
CA LEU A 67 -8.51 -7.40 -9.07
C LEU A 67 -7.02 -7.19 -8.80
N LEU A 68 -6.59 -7.31 -7.55
CA LEU A 68 -5.17 -7.24 -7.16
C LEU A 68 -4.33 -8.33 -7.84
N GLU A 69 -4.86 -9.55 -7.88
CA GLU A 69 -4.24 -10.66 -8.59
C GLU A 69 -4.09 -10.38 -10.10
N THR A 70 -5.11 -9.77 -10.71
CA THR A 70 -5.08 -9.38 -12.11
C THR A 70 -4.00 -8.34 -12.38
N TYR A 71 -3.84 -7.33 -11.52
CA TYR A 71 -2.76 -6.36 -11.60
C TYR A 71 -1.38 -7.01 -11.56
N HIS A 72 -1.25 -8.04 -10.76
CA HIS A 72 0.04 -8.73 -10.60
C HIS A 72 0.38 -9.66 -11.78
N LYS A 73 -0.61 -10.40 -12.28
CA LYS A 73 -0.40 -11.41 -13.32
C LYS A 73 -0.29 -10.84 -14.73
N HIS A 74 -0.91 -9.70 -15.00
CA HIS A 74 -1.03 -9.17 -16.36
C HIS A 74 -0.36 -7.80 -16.50
N ARG A 75 0.44 -7.65 -17.54
CA ARG A 75 1.12 -6.38 -17.85
C ARG A 75 0.14 -5.25 -18.20
N PHE A 76 -0.94 -5.58 -18.91
CA PHE A 76 -1.96 -4.62 -19.31
C PHE A 76 -3.31 -5.03 -18.73
N ASN A 77 -3.97 -4.07 -18.08
CA ASN A 77 -5.24 -4.30 -17.43
C ASN A 77 -6.24 -3.21 -17.79
N VAL A 78 -7.44 -3.62 -18.22
CA VAL A 78 -8.60 -2.74 -18.38
C VAL A 78 -9.68 -3.21 -17.41
N ASN A 79 -10.01 -2.39 -16.43
CA ASN A 79 -10.93 -2.77 -15.37
C ASN A 79 -12.20 -1.93 -15.42
N MET A 80 -13.31 -2.56 -15.79
CA MET A 80 -14.64 -1.97 -15.82
C MET A 80 -15.40 -2.34 -14.55
N LEU A 81 -15.46 -1.40 -13.62
CA LEU A 81 -16.12 -1.60 -12.32
C LEU A 81 -17.03 -0.39 -12.03
N PRO A 82 -18.14 -0.60 -11.29
CA PRO A 82 -19.04 0.49 -10.92
C PRO A 82 -18.34 1.52 -10.03
N ARG A 83 -18.97 2.68 -9.86
CA ARG A 83 -18.50 3.70 -8.91
C ARG A 83 -18.54 3.13 -7.49
N GLN A 84 -17.64 3.61 -6.62
CA GLN A 84 -17.54 3.21 -5.21
C GLN A 84 -17.21 1.72 -4.97
N SER A 85 -16.71 1.01 -5.96
CA SER A 85 -16.26 -0.38 -5.83
C SER A 85 -14.85 -0.52 -5.23
N GLY A 86 -14.22 0.57 -4.81
CA GLY A 86 -12.87 0.53 -4.23
C GLY A 86 -11.73 0.35 -5.24
N LYS A 87 -11.97 0.59 -6.54
CA LYS A 87 -10.94 0.52 -7.59
C LYS A 87 -9.66 1.28 -7.24
N THR A 88 -9.86 2.55 -6.88
CA THR A 88 -8.76 3.46 -6.54
C THR A 88 -8.00 2.97 -5.30
N THR A 89 -8.70 2.41 -4.32
CA THR A 89 -8.10 1.84 -3.12
C THR A 89 -7.23 0.63 -3.44
N CYS A 90 -7.75 -0.30 -4.27
CA CYS A 90 -6.99 -1.46 -4.73
C CYS A 90 -5.75 -1.04 -5.54
N ALA A 91 -5.92 -0.12 -6.49
CA ALA A 91 -4.81 0.40 -7.28
C ALA A 91 -3.75 1.08 -6.40
N SER A 92 -4.18 1.95 -5.46
CA SER A 92 -3.25 2.62 -4.53
C SER A 92 -2.49 1.64 -3.65
N SER A 93 -3.15 0.59 -3.16
CA SER A 93 -2.53 -0.47 -2.37
C SER A 93 -1.47 -1.22 -3.17
N TYR A 94 -1.80 -1.62 -4.39
CA TYR A 94 -0.87 -2.34 -5.26
C TYR A 94 0.32 -1.47 -5.68
N LEU A 95 0.08 -0.21 -6.06
CA LEU A 95 1.13 0.72 -6.46
C LEU A 95 2.09 1.05 -5.32
N LEU A 96 1.55 1.22 -4.11
CA LEU A 96 2.39 1.46 -2.94
C LEU A 96 3.27 0.24 -2.64
N TRP A 97 2.70 -0.97 -2.63
CA TRP A 97 3.45 -2.21 -2.46
C TRP A 97 4.54 -2.33 -3.53
N TYR A 98 4.19 -2.09 -4.79
CA TYR A 98 5.12 -2.19 -5.92
C TYR A 98 6.29 -1.21 -5.77
N ALA A 99 6.00 0.05 -5.42
CA ALA A 99 7.01 1.07 -5.20
C ALA A 99 7.97 0.75 -4.06
N MET A 100 7.50 0.04 -3.04
CA MET A 100 8.30 -0.28 -1.85
C MET A 100 9.21 -1.48 -2.02
N PHE A 101 8.71 -2.51 -2.70
CA PHE A 101 9.41 -3.80 -2.79
C PHE A 101 10.12 -4.02 -4.15
N HIS A 102 9.98 -3.11 -5.09
CA HIS A 102 10.68 -3.15 -6.37
C HIS A 102 11.52 -1.89 -6.53
N PRO A 103 12.85 -1.98 -6.45
CA PRO A 103 13.73 -0.83 -6.61
C PRO A 103 13.70 -0.29 -8.05
N ASP A 104 14.07 0.98 -8.19
CA ASP A 104 14.26 1.63 -9.50
C ASP A 104 13.03 1.64 -10.43
N GLN A 105 11.83 1.69 -9.85
CA GLN A 105 10.59 1.76 -10.62
C GLN A 105 10.01 3.18 -10.63
N THR A 106 9.59 3.61 -11.81
CA THR A 106 8.86 4.86 -11.98
C THR A 106 7.39 4.58 -12.21
N ILE A 107 6.52 5.17 -11.38
CA ILE A 107 5.07 5.01 -11.45
C ILE A 107 4.44 6.31 -11.91
N LEU A 108 3.73 6.26 -13.04
CA LEU A 108 2.96 7.39 -13.55
C LEU A 108 1.48 7.20 -13.25
N ILE A 109 0.88 8.19 -12.60
CA ILE A 109 -0.56 8.25 -12.33
C ILE A 109 -1.16 9.37 -13.17
N ALA A 110 -2.01 9.01 -14.12
CA ALA A 110 -2.71 9.95 -14.97
C ALA A 110 -4.22 9.88 -14.74
N ALA A 111 -4.87 11.02 -14.74
CA ALA A 111 -6.32 11.17 -14.65
C ALA A 111 -6.80 12.27 -15.61
N HIS A 112 -8.11 12.30 -15.91
CA HIS A 112 -8.68 13.33 -16.78
C HIS A 112 -8.57 14.75 -16.20
N LYS A 113 -8.46 14.87 -14.87
CA LYS A 113 -8.19 16.12 -14.16
C LYS A 113 -7.00 15.94 -13.22
N TYR A 114 -6.19 16.97 -13.10
CA TYR A 114 -5.03 16.97 -12.20
C TYR A 114 -5.41 16.65 -10.74
N THR A 115 -6.53 17.18 -10.27
CA THR A 115 -7.05 16.91 -8.92
C THR A 115 -7.30 15.42 -8.66
N GLY A 116 -7.76 14.65 -9.66
CA GLY A 116 -7.97 13.22 -9.53
C GLY A 116 -6.66 12.44 -9.33
N ALA A 117 -5.60 12.81 -10.02
CA ALA A 117 -4.28 12.21 -9.81
C ALA A 117 -3.70 12.58 -8.44
N GLN A 118 -3.91 13.82 -7.99
CA GLN A 118 -3.51 14.27 -6.65
C GLN A 118 -4.23 13.50 -5.54
N GLU A 119 -5.51 13.21 -5.65
CA GLU A 119 -6.27 12.44 -4.66
C GLU A 119 -5.70 11.03 -4.51
N ILE A 120 -5.33 10.37 -5.60
CA ILE A 120 -4.70 9.05 -5.55
C ILE A 120 -3.35 9.14 -4.82
N MET A 121 -2.54 10.14 -5.15
CA MET A 121 -1.25 10.34 -4.51
C MET A 121 -1.38 10.67 -3.03
N GLN A 122 -2.38 11.45 -2.62
CA GLN A 122 -2.65 11.73 -1.21
C GLN A 122 -3.03 10.46 -0.43
N ARG A 123 -3.81 9.57 -1.01
CA ARG A 123 -4.14 8.27 -0.40
C ARG A 123 -2.89 7.41 -0.20
N ILE A 124 -2.03 7.32 -1.19
CA ILE A 124 -0.75 6.60 -1.10
C ILE A 124 0.12 7.21 0.00
N ARG A 125 0.25 8.54 0.03
CA ARG A 125 1.03 9.26 1.05
C ARG A 125 0.48 9.04 2.45
N SER A 126 -0.84 9.08 2.66
CA SER A 126 -1.44 8.91 3.99
C SER A 126 -1.11 7.55 4.61
N VAL A 127 -1.07 6.50 3.81
CA VAL A 127 -0.66 5.17 4.25
C VAL A 127 0.86 5.13 4.50
N SER A 128 1.64 5.69 3.59
CA SER A 128 3.08 5.76 3.70
C SER A 128 3.55 6.47 4.98
N TYR A 129 2.98 7.64 5.29
CA TYR A 129 3.37 8.40 6.51
C TYR A 129 2.98 7.73 7.82
N THR A 130 1.99 6.86 7.81
CA THR A 130 1.51 6.24 9.05
C THR A 130 2.18 4.91 9.38
N HIS A 131 2.72 4.22 8.39
CA HIS A 131 3.34 2.92 8.56
C HIS A 131 4.75 2.82 8.00
N LEU A 132 5.10 3.74 7.12
CA LEU A 132 6.26 3.66 6.29
C LEU A 132 6.89 5.04 6.23
N THR A 133 7.94 5.25 6.96
CA THR A 133 8.83 6.35 6.63
C THR A 133 9.59 5.95 5.37
N LEU A 134 8.98 6.15 4.21
CA LEU A 134 9.69 6.03 2.95
C LEU A 134 10.86 7.03 2.92
N PRO A 135 12.06 6.59 2.54
CA PRO A 135 13.10 7.53 2.18
C PRO A 135 12.57 8.33 0.98
N THR A 136 12.30 9.59 1.25
CA THR A 136 12.13 10.70 0.31
C THR A 136 11.70 10.31 -1.12
N ILE A 137 10.40 10.27 -1.36
CA ILE A 137 9.91 10.50 -2.72
C ILE A 137 10.20 11.99 -2.98
N TYR A 138 11.17 12.26 -3.82
CA TYR A 138 11.45 13.62 -4.27
C TYR A 138 10.18 14.19 -4.88
N SER A 139 9.64 15.22 -4.24
CA SER A 139 8.67 16.10 -4.89
C SER A 139 9.44 16.90 -5.95
N VAL A 140 9.15 16.60 -7.16
CA VAL A 140 9.45 17.52 -8.24
C VAL A 140 8.44 18.63 -8.22
#